data_da98e2c07ae465f52c8c65f9b8822207
#
_entry.id   da98e2c07ae465f52c8c65f9b8822207
#
_cell.length_a   1.000
_cell.length_b   1.000
_cell.length_c   1.000
_cell.angle_alpha   90.00
_cell.angle_beta   90.00
_cell.angle_gamma   90.00
#
_symmetry.space_group_name_H-M   'P 1'
#
loop_
_entity.id
_entity.type
_entity.pdbx_description
1 polymer ?
#
loop_
_entity_poly.entity_id
_entity_poly.type
_entity_poly.pdbx_seq_one_letter_code
_entity_poly.pdbx_strand_id
1 'polypeptide(L)'
;MAFRFLTLVICISFFSCKKEKPLVPTSIEKLVLIPIPDQIVAEDYGFLFDQETMVMSDTLPEVQAIATQFKNLLKQTPFPLTLDNEVDENVVSFNIVSSDSIPSPEGYVLAINNKRLSLAGSTPSGLFRGMQTLLQVLPDSLIAGKQIDSLVIPGLKIVDAPQYEYRGMMLDVARHFFTVDEVKRLIDQMALYKLNKLHLHLTDDQGWRIEIKSWPKLTEIGGSSSVRNERPGFYTQEDYKSIVAYAQSKFITVIPEIDMPGHTNAALASYPELNCNGKATKLYKGMRVGFSTLCVDKDITYIFVEDVIKEIAAMTPGPYIHLGGDESHVTSKKDYNIFLNKVFSIVKKYKKQVIGWEEIESAGVDSTYMVQHWQRTTTASRGLAQGAKVILSPAKRMYLDMKYTKKSPIGLTWAGTVEVDSAYIWKPSQIFKDVPPSQVLGIESALWSETIKSSDDIEYLAFPRLIGHAELGWSRPGNYNWDSYKKRLNEHYNRMDILKINYYNSPVLETKIKP
;
A
#
# COMPACT_ATOMS: atom_id res chain seq x y z
N MET A 1 -72.26 53.50 31.69
CA MET A 1 -70.79 53.42 32.02
C MET A 1 -70.25 52.10 31.49
N ALA A 2 -69.56 52.13 30.36
CA ALA A 2 -68.99 50.95 29.74
C ALA A 2 -67.44 51.02 29.88
N PHE A 3 -66.85 50.11 30.68
CA PHE A 3 -65.40 49.96 30.83
C PHE A 3 -64.89 49.13 29.68
N ARG A 4 -64.00 49.71 28.83
CA ARG A 4 -63.25 49.01 27.83
C ARG A 4 -61.93 48.56 28.46
N PHE A 5 -61.74 47.23 28.56
CA PHE A 5 -60.43 46.64 28.88
C PHE A 5 -59.57 46.64 27.62
N LEU A 6 -58.39 47.32 27.70
CA LEU A 6 -57.39 47.33 26.68
C LEU A 6 -56.40 46.22 27.01
N THR A 7 -56.40 45.10 26.25
CA THR A 7 -55.44 44.00 26.43
C THR A 7 -54.14 44.35 25.67
N LEU A 8 -53.11 44.63 26.43
CA LEU A 8 -51.73 44.87 25.88
C LEU A 8 -51.08 43.52 25.57
N VAL A 9 -50.95 43.17 24.29
CA VAL A 9 -50.19 41.99 23.85
C VAL A 9 -48.69 42.37 23.78
N ILE A 10 -47.92 41.92 24.76
CA ILE A 10 -46.46 42.05 24.75
C ILE A 10 -45.90 40.93 23.86
N CYS A 11 -45.48 41.27 22.62
CA CYS A 11 -44.65 40.39 21.79
C CYS A 11 -43.23 40.30 22.36
N ILE A 12 -42.93 39.21 23.08
CA ILE A 12 -41.57 38.87 23.48
C ILE A 12 -40.88 38.29 22.26
N SER A 13 -40.11 39.09 21.55
CA SER A 13 -39.18 38.62 20.52
C SER A 13 -38.02 37.91 21.21
N PHE A 14 -37.99 36.59 21.16
CA PHE A 14 -36.80 35.81 21.52
C PHE A 14 -35.71 36.10 20.48
N PHE A 15 -34.85 37.06 20.76
CA PHE A 15 -33.56 37.12 20.10
C PHE A 15 -32.75 35.90 20.54
N SER A 16 -32.74 34.85 19.74
CA SER A 16 -31.77 33.80 19.86
C SER A 16 -30.39 34.39 19.52
N CYS A 17 -29.67 34.81 20.55
CA CYS A 17 -28.25 35.10 20.38
C CYS A 17 -27.58 33.78 19.98
N LYS A 18 -27.30 33.57 18.69
CA LYS A 18 -26.28 32.59 18.26
C LYS A 18 -24.99 32.99 18.98
N LYS A 19 -24.57 32.18 19.95
CA LYS A 19 -23.21 32.32 20.54
C LYS A 19 -22.23 32.28 19.38
N GLU A 20 -21.52 33.38 19.13
CA GLU A 20 -20.39 33.37 18.21
C GLU A 20 -19.39 32.30 18.73
N LYS A 21 -19.11 31.33 17.88
CA LYS A 21 -18.10 30.31 18.22
C LYS A 21 -16.76 31.01 18.37
N PRO A 22 -15.97 30.70 19.41
CA PRO A 22 -14.71 31.37 19.64
C PRO A 22 -13.76 31.13 18.46
N LEU A 23 -13.20 32.20 17.92
CA LEU A 23 -12.15 32.16 16.91
C LEU A 23 -10.89 31.63 17.58
N VAL A 24 -10.40 30.47 17.17
CA VAL A 24 -9.22 29.85 17.76
C VAL A 24 -8.03 29.98 16.81
N PRO A 25 -6.96 30.66 17.23
CA PRO A 25 -5.74 30.78 16.43
C PRO A 25 -5.15 29.40 16.13
N THR A 26 -4.65 29.22 14.92
CA THR A 26 -4.10 27.95 14.45
C THR A 26 -2.58 27.94 14.51
N SER A 27 -1.99 26.81 14.92
CA SER A 27 -0.58 26.49 14.72
C SER A 27 -0.47 25.16 13.98
N ILE A 28 0.14 25.21 12.79
CA ILE A 28 0.43 24.02 11.99
C ILE A 28 1.81 23.41 12.30
N GLU A 29 2.63 24.08 13.11
CA GLU A 29 3.99 23.66 13.43
C GLU A 29 4.08 22.32 14.15
N LYS A 30 2.98 21.92 14.82
CA LYS A 30 2.85 20.65 15.54
C LYS A 30 2.23 19.52 14.71
N LEU A 31 1.92 19.75 13.44
CA LEU A 31 1.36 18.72 12.60
C LEU A 31 2.41 17.68 12.23
N VAL A 32 2.08 16.42 12.49
CA VAL A 32 2.92 15.26 12.20
C VAL A 32 2.34 14.50 11.02
N LEU A 33 2.63 14.98 9.81
CA LEU A 33 2.13 14.37 8.58
C LEU A 33 3.23 13.56 7.88
N ILE A 34 2.95 12.28 7.63
CA ILE A 34 3.80 11.37 6.85
C ILE A 34 2.90 10.56 5.91
N PRO A 35 3.07 10.61 4.60
CA PRO A 35 4.00 11.46 3.82
C PRO A 35 3.73 12.96 3.97
N ILE A 36 4.79 13.78 3.88
CA ILE A 36 4.65 15.23 3.90
C ILE A 36 3.95 15.70 2.61
N PRO A 37 2.88 16.51 2.71
CA PRO A 37 2.18 17.04 1.55
C PRO A 37 3.02 18.00 0.70
N ASP A 38 2.59 18.22 -0.55
CA ASP A 38 3.26 19.12 -1.48
C ASP A 38 3.19 20.59 -1.00
N GLN A 39 2.01 21.03 -0.55
CA GLN A 39 1.81 22.39 -0.04
C GLN A 39 0.93 22.37 1.21
N ILE A 40 1.33 23.12 2.22
CA ILE A 40 0.56 23.39 3.44
C ILE A 40 0.59 24.89 3.71
N VAL A 41 -0.58 25.48 3.86
CA VAL A 41 -0.74 26.89 4.24
C VAL A 41 -1.63 26.94 5.48
N ALA A 42 -1.20 27.69 6.51
CA ALA A 42 -2.01 27.93 7.70
C ALA A 42 -3.18 28.88 7.36
N GLU A 43 -4.33 28.61 7.95
CA GLU A 43 -5.49 29.51 7.99
C GLU A 43 -5.58 30.12 9.40
N ASP A 44 -6.13 31.34 9.51
CA ASP A 44 -6.14 32.08 10.78
C ASP A 44 -6.96 31.37 11.87
N TYR A 45 -8.02 30.67 11.49
CA TYR A 45 -8.99 30.08 12.42
C TYR A 45 -9.24 28.61 12.13
N GLY A 46 -9.26 27.82 13.23
CA GLY A 46 -9.55 26.40 13.19
C GLY A 46 -11.05 26.08 13.10
N PHE A 47 -11.35 24.82 12.78
CA PHE A 47 -12.70 24.25 12.74
C PHE A 47 -13.06 23.71 14.12
N LEU A 48 -14.21 24.16 14.67
CA LEU A 48 -14.75 23.58 15.90
C LEU A 48 -15.57 22.33 15.54
N PHE A 49 -15.02 21.16 15.83
CA PHE A 49 -15.67 19.88 15.71
C PHE A 49 -16.44 19.62 17.00
N ASP A 50 -17.77 19.51 16.95
CA ASP A 50 -18.66 19.35 18.08
C ASP A 50 -19.90 18.48 17.72
N GLN A 51 -20.82 18.33 18.67
CA GLN A 51 -22.05 17.51 18.52
C GLN A 51 -22.98 17.96 17.39
N GLU A 52 -22.84 19.20 16.91
CA GLU A 52 -23.62 19.74 15.80
C GLU A 52 -22.94 19.56 14.45
N THR A 53 -21.71 19.00 14.44
CA THR A 53 -20.95 18.80 13.21
C THR A 53 -21.60 17.73 12.33
N MET A 54 -21.87 18.07 11.07
CA MET A 54 -22.48 17.18 10.08
C MET A 54 -21.45 16.69 9.07
N VAL A 55 -21.69 15.51 8.48
CA VAL A 55 -20.88 14.99 7.38
C VAL A 55 -21.70 14.99 6.11
N MET A 56 -21.18 15.64 5.07
CA MET A 56 -21.76 15.68 3.73
C MET A 56 -20.88 14.90 2.75
N SER A 57 -21.46 14.28 1.75
CA SER A 57 -20.73 13.63 0.68
C SER A 57 -21.45 13.79 -0.66
N ASP A 58 -20.68 13.75 -1.72
CA ASP A 58 -21.21 13.56 -3.08
C ASP A 58 -22.03 12.26 -3.16
N THR A 59 -22.93 12.19 -4.14
CA THR A 59 -23.88 11.06 -4.29
C THR A 59 -23.23 9.80 -4.89
N LEU A 60 -22.00 9.87 -5.35
CA LEU A 60 -21.26 8.71 -5.86
C LEU A 60 -21.08 7.65 -4.77
N PRO A 61 -21.42 6.37 -5.03
CA PRO A 61 -21.35 5.30 -4.02
C PRO A 61 -19.97 5.17 -3.36
N GLU A 62 -18.90 5.33 -4.13
CA GLU A 62 -17.53 5.28 -3.62
C GLU A 62 -17.22 6.44 -2.67
N VAL A 63 -17.75 7.64 -2.94
CA VAL A 63 -17.58 8.82 -2.05
C VAL A 63 -18.36 8.64 -0.77
N GLN A 64 -19.60 8.15 -0.86
CA GLN A 64 -20.41 7.80 0.31
C GLN A 64 -19.74 6.71 1.17
N ALA A 65 -19.08 5.72 0.53
CA ALA A 65 -18.31 4.70 1.24
C ALA A 65 -17.13 5.32 1.99
N ILE A 66 -16.41 6.28 1.40
CA ILE A 66 -15.29 7.01 2.06
C ILE A 66 -15.81 7.82 3.26
N ALA A 67 -16.87 8.60 3.08
CA ALA A 67 -17.49 9.37 4.16
C ALA A 67 -17.99 8.45 5.30
N THR A 68 -18.55 7.29 4.95
CA THR A 68 -18.96 6.26 5.91
C THR A 68 -17.77 5.65 6.65
N GLN A 69 -16.66 5.39 5.97
CA GLN A 69 -15.43 4.94 6.64
C GLN A 69 -14.92 5.98 7.63
N PHE A 70 -14.84 7.26 7.22
CA PHE A 70 -14.49 8.36 8.11
C PHE A 70 -15.37 8.40 9.34
N LYS A 71 -16.70 8.40 9.15
CA LYS A 71 -17.69 8.37 10.22
C LYS A 71 -17.50 7.16 11.16
N ASN A 72 -17.21 5.99 10.60
CA ASN A 72 -17.00 4.77 11.38
C ASN A 72 -15.74 4.81 12.24
N LEU A 73 -14.67 5.45 11.78
CA LEU A 73 -13.45 5.65 12.56
C LEU A 73 -13.69 6.56 13.78
N LEU A 74 -14.68 7.45 13.70
CA LEU A 74 -15.05 8.37 14.77
C LEU A 74 -16.23 7.88 15.64
N LYS A 75 -16.67 6.64 15.51
CA LYS A 75 -17.85 6.07 16.19
C LYS A 75 -17.87 6.20 17.73
N GLN A 76 -16.70 6.22 18.33
CA GLN A 76 -16.58 6.30 19.79
C GLN A 76 -16.61 7.74 20.30
N THR A 77 -16.81 8.72 19.41
CA THR A 77 -17.01 10.12 19.80
C THR A 77 -18.47 10.37 20.13
N PRO A 78 -18.79 11.28 21.06
CA PRO A 78 -20.16 11.66 21.38
C PRO A 78 -20.88 12.39 20.23
N PHE A 79 -20.22 12.61 19.10
CA PHE A 79 -20.72 13.37 17.97
C PHE A 79 -21.49 12.49 16.99
N PRO A 80 -22.84 12.56 16.94
CA PRO A 80 -23.62 11.85 15.94
C PRO A 80 -23.44 12.54 14.58
N LEU A 81 -22.50 12.04 13.77
CA LEU A 81 -22.34 12.51 12.41
C LEU A 81 -23.50 11.99 11.56
N THR A 82 -24.28 12.89 10.99
CA THR A 82 -25.36 12.57 10.05
C THR A 82 -24.95 12.97 8.63
N LEU A 83 -25.43 12.24 7.63
CA LEU A 83 -25.31 12.64 6.22
C LEU A 83 -26.48 13.59 5.93
N ASP A 84 -26.19 14.88 5.69
CA ASP A 84 -27.14 15.90 5.32
C ASP A 84 -26.55 16.77 4.21
N ASN A 85 -27.36 17.14 3.23
CA ASN A 85 -26.91 17.82 2.01
C ASN A 85 -27.25 19.33 1.97
N GLU A 86 -27.83 19.90 3.03
CA GLU A 86 -28.32 21.28 2.98
C GLU A 86 -27.64 22.27 3.96
N VAL A 87 -26.48 21.92 4.54
CA VAL A 87 -25.83 22.72 5.58
C VAL A 87 -24.58 23.45 5.08
N ASP A 88 -24.52 24.77 5.33
CA ASP A 88 -23.40 25.62 4.89
C ASP A 88 -22.28 25.82 5.93
N GLU A 89 -22.56 25.58 7.20
CA GLU A 89 -21.63 25.78 8.32
C GLU A 89 -21.59 24.56 9.24
N ASN A 90 -20.50 24.37 9.96
CA ASN A 90 -20.24 23.25 10.86
C ASN A 90 -20.30 21.88 10.17
N VAL A 91 -19.67 21.78 9.00
CA VAL A 91 -19.76 20.61 8.12
C VAL A 91 -18.38 20.05 7.77
N VAL A 92 -18.29 18.73 7.72
CA VAL A 92 -17.20 17.96 7.08
C VAL A 92 -17.72 17.47 5.73
N SER A 93 -17.12 17.90 4.63
CA SER A 93 -17.60 17.58 3.28
C SER A 93 -16.59 16.82 2.44
N PHE A 94 -17.09 15.83 1.68
CA PHE A 94 -16.33 15.01 0.74
C PHE A 94 -16.88 15.23 -0.68
N ASN A 95 -16.08 15.86 -1.57
CA ASN A 95 -16.57 16.33 -2.84
C ASN A 95 -15.70 15.84 -4.00
N ILE A 96 -16.30 15.48 -5.13
CA ILE A 96 -15.61 15.31 -6.40
C ILE A 96 -15.62 16.65 -7.15
N VAL A 97 -14.47 17.05 -7.65
CA VAL A 97 -14.29 18.28 -8.44
C VAL A 97 -13.72 17.95 -9.81
N SER A 98 -13.75 18.92 -10.72
CA SER A 98 -13.16 18.74 -12.06
C SER A 98 -11.68 18.40 -12.00
N SER A 99 -11.23 17.54 -12.92
CA SER A 99 -9.82 17.20 -13.14
C SER A 99 -8.97 18.42 -13.54
N ASP A 100 -9.58 19.49 -14.08
CA ASP A 100 -8.87 20.74 -14.36
C ASP A 100 -8.41 21.43 -13.07
N SER A 101 -9.15 21.23 -11.97
CA SER A 101 -8.81 21.79 -10.64
C SER A 101 -7.77 20.92 -9.91
N ILE A 102 -7.83 19.60 -10.09
CA ILE A 102 -6.92 18.61 -9.46
C ILE A 102 -6.50 17.60 -10.54
N PRO A 103 -5.39 17.86 -11.27
CA PRO A 103 -5.01 17.04 -12.44
C PRO A 103 -4.61 15.60 -12.10
N SER A 104 -4.07 15.36 -10.91
CA SER A 104 -3.68 14.00 -10.50
C SER A 104 -4.91 13.20 -10.03
N PRO A 105 -5.14 11.98 -10.52
CA PRO A 105 -6.26 11.14 -10.07
C PRO A 105 -6.15 10.71 -8.59
N GLU A 106 -4.97 10.76 -7.98
CA GLU A 106 -4.78 10.54 -6.55
C GLU A 106 -4.51 11.86 -5.79
N GLY A 107 -4.62 13.01 -6.47
CA GLY A 107 -4.49 14.33 -5.86
C GLY A 107 -5.74 14.74 -5.08
N TYR A 108 -5.55 15.63 -4.10
CA TYR A 108 -6.62 16.18 -3.27
C TYR A 108 -6.31 17.59 -2.78
N VAL A 109 -7.37 18.28 -2.36
CA VAL A 109 -7.32 19.53 -1.60
C VAL A 109 -8.07 19.31 -0.29
N LEU A 110 -7.41 19.55 0.83
CA LEU A 110 -8.01 19.59 2.16
C LEU A 110 -8.00 21.05 2.64
N ALA A 111 -9.15 21.63 2.89
CA ALA A 111 -9.32 23.00 3.39
C ALA A 111 -10.11 22.98 4.71
N ILE A 112 -9.54 23.57 5.75
CA ILE A 112 -10.11 23.64 7.09
C ILE A 112 -10.13 25.10 7.51
N ASN A 113 -11.31 25.63 7.82
CA ASN A 113 -11.50 26.97 8.36
C ASN A 113 -12.59 26.96 9.44
N ASN A 114 -12.94 28.11 9.99
CA ASN A 114 -13.90 28.23 11.08
C ASN A 114 -15.35 27.81 10.73
N LYS A 115 -15.68 27.61 9.45
CA LYS A 115 -17.02 27.24 8.99
C LYS A 115 -17.10 25.75 8.60
N ARG A 116 -16.07 25.24 7.92
CA ARG A 116 -16.09 23.90 7.35
C ARG A 116 -14.72 23.25 7.26
N LEU A 117 -14.77 21.93 7.25
CA LEU A 117 -13.68 21.07 6.83
C LEU A 117 -14.08 20.44 5.47
N SER A 118 -13.41 20.81 4.41
CA SER A 118 -13.71 20.35 3.05
C SER A 118 -12.56 19.53 2.50
N LEU A 119 -12.88 18.34 2.02
CA LEU A 119 -11.97 17.47 1.29
C LEU A 119 -12.47 17.30 -0.14
N ALA A 120 -11.64 17.67 -1.12
CA ALA A 120 -11.93 17.58 -2.54
C ALA A 120 -10.90 16.72 -3.26
N GLY A 121 -11.33 15.90 -4.20
CA GLY A 121 -10.51 15.10 -5.11
C GLY A 121 -11.11 15.09 -6.50
N SER A 122 -10.33 14.81 -7.56
CA SER A 122 -10.89 14.61 -8.90
C SER A 122 -11.41 13.20 -9.12
N THR A 123 -11.06 12.28 -8.22
CA THR A 123 -11.54 10.90 -8.18
C THR A 123 -11.79 10.42 -6.75
N PRO A 124 -12.56 9.35 -6.54
CA PRO A 124 -12.69 8.72 -5.23
C PRO A 124 -11.34 8.29 -4.62
N SER A 125 -10.37 7.88 -5.46
CA SER A 125 -9.03 7.54 -4.98
C SER A 125 -8.32 8.75 -4.36
N GLY A 126 -8.37 9.92 -5.01
CA GLY A 126 -7.82 11.17 -4.46
C GLY A 126 -8.47 11.56 -3.13
N LEU A 127 -9.80 11.49 -3.04
CA LEU A 127 -10.52 11.70 -1.79
C LEU A 127 -10.06 10.74 -0.68
N PHE A 128 -9.89 9.46 -1.00
CA PHE A 128 -9.41 8.48 -0.03
C PHE A 128 -7.99 8.81 0.48
N ARG A 129 -7.07 9.23 -0.41
CA ARG A 129 -5.72 9.67 0.00
C ARG A 129 -5.78 10.91 0.89
N GLY A 130 -6.64 11.86 0.55
CA GLY A 130 -6.88 13.05 1.37
C GLY A 130 -7.49 12.72 2.73
N MET A 131 -8.40 11.73 2.81
CA MET A 131 -8.93 11.25 4.08
C MET A 131 -7.82 10.68 4.98
N GLN A 132 -6.81 9.96 4.42
CA GLN A 132 -5.67 9.50 5.23
C GLN A 132 -4.86 10.67 5.81
N THR A 133 -4.72 11.76 5.07
CA THR A 133 -4.11 13.00 5.61
C THR A 133 -4.98 13.64 6.67
N LEU A 134 -6.28 13.76 6.43
CA LEU A 134 -7.22 14.28 7.43
C LEU A 134 -7.13 13.51 8.74
N LEU A 135 -7.08 12.17 8.69
CA LEU A 135 -6.91 11.33 9.89
C LEU A 135 -5.61 11.62 10.64
N GLN A 136 -4.54 12.06 9.95
CA GLN A 136 -3.30 12.48 10.59
C GLN A 136 -3.36 13.91 11.15
N VAL A 137 -4.21 14.78 10.62
CA VAL A 137 -4.49 16.11 11.18
C VAL A 137 -5.31 16.02 12.48
N LEU A 138 -6.17 15.00 12.58
CA LEU A 138 -6.96 14.76 13.80
C LEU A 138 -6.07 14.33 14.96
N PRO A 139 -6.35 14.80 16.20
CA PRO A 139 -5.61 14.38 17.38
C PRO A 139 -5.67 12.87 17.60
N ASP A 140 -4.55 12.32 18.06
CA ASP A 140 -4.41 10.91 18.39
C ASP A 140 -5.46 10.43 19.42
N SER A 141 -5.89 11.32 20.33
CA SER A 141 -6.96 11.02 21.30
C SER A 141 -8.29 10.65 20.63
N LEU A 142 -8.61 11.28 19.50
CA LEU A 142 -9.84 10.98 18.73
C LEU A 142 -9.73 9.62 18.04
N ILE A 143 -8.56 9.32 17.45
CA ILE A 143 -8.27 8.02 16.83
C ILE A 143 -8.25 6.90 17.90
N ALA A 144 -7.80 7.20 19.12
CA ALA A 144 -7.85 6.29 20.26
C ALA A 144 -9.27 6.04 20.82
N GLY A 145 -10.29 6.74 20.27
CA GLY A 145 -11.68 6.60 20.71
C GLY A 145 -11.96 7.25 22.06
N LYS A 146 -11.16 8.24 22.50
CA LYS A 146 -11.48 9.00 23.71
C LYS A 146 -12.71 9.88 23.44
N GLN A 147 -13.61 9.91 24.40
CA GLN A 147 -14.77 10.84 24.35
C GLN A 147 -14.28 12.27 24.52
N ILE A 148 -14.70 13.14 23.63
CA ILE A 148 -14.34 14.56 23.60
C ILE A 148 -15.62 15.33 23.32
N ASP A 149 -15.95 16.30 24.17
CA ASP A 149 -17.19 17.11 24.00
C ASP A 149 -17.06 18.11 22.85
N SER A 150 -15.88 18.63 22.63
CA SER A 150 -15.56 19.47 21.48
C SER A 150 -14.05 19.45 21.21
N LEU A 151 -13.68 19.72 19.96
CA LEU A 151 -12.31 19.70 19.49
C LEU A 151 -12.09 20.83 18.48
N VAL A 152 -11.00 21.56 18.62
CA VAL A 152 -10.56 22.48 17.58
C VAL A 152 -9.54 21.79 16.68
N ILE A 153 -9.88 21.64 15.40
CA ILE A 153 -8.99 21.16 14.36
C ILE A 153 -8.29 22.38 13.75
N PRO A 154 -6.95 22.36 13.60
CA PRO A 154 -6.22 23.48 13.03
C PRO A 154 -6.73 23.91 11.66
N GLY A 155 -6.90 25.22 11.45
CA GLY A 155 -7.23 25.78 10.14
C GLY A 155 -6.02 25.72 9.21
N LEU A 156 -6.22 25.13 8.03
CA LEU A 156 -5.17 24.93 7.05
C LEU A 156 -5.74 24.67 5.65
N LYS A 157 -4.89 24.87 4.65
CA LYS A 157 -5.13 24.37 3.30
C LYS A 157 -3.95 23.50 2.87
N ILE A 158 -4.25 22.26 2.48
CA ILE A 158 -3.31 21.33 1.88
C ILE A 158 -3.68 21.12 0.43
N VAL A 159 -2.69 21.22 -0.48
CA VAL A 159 -2.79 20.78 -1.86
C VAL A 159 -1.72 19.71 -2.06
N ASP A 160 -2.12 18.53 -2.49
CA ASP A 160 -1.23 17.39 -2.48
C ASP A 160 -1.53 16.37 -3.59
N ALA A 161 -0.49 15.74 -4.09
CA ALA A 161 -0.56 14.69 -5.11
C ALA A 161 0.72 13.84 -5.09
N PRO A 162 0.65 12.56 -5.48
CA PRO A 162 1.81 11.67 -5.45
C PRO A 162 2.87 12.05 -6.49
N GLN A 163 4.15 11.87 -6.12
CA GLN A 163 5.30 11.97 -7.02
C GLN A 163 5.33 10.81 -8.03
N TYR A 164 5.02 9.59 -7.58
CA TYR A 164 5.01 8.39 -8.41
C TYR A 164 3.65 7.73 -8.41
N GLU A 165 3.24 7.19 -9.58
CA GLU A 165 1.98 6.45 -9.73
C GLU A 165 2.01 5.05 -9.08
N TYR A 166 3.21 4.46 -8.92
CA TYR A 166 3.41 3.15 -8.32
C TYR A 166 4.12 3.29 -6.96
N ARG A 167 3.44 2.92 -5.90
CA ARG A 167 3.94 2.94 -4.52
C ARG A 167 3.56 1.63 -3.87
N GLY A 168 4.48 0.66 -3.98
CA GLY A 168 4.21 -0.73 -3.69
C GLY A 168 4.80 -1.24 -2.38
N MET A 169 4.21 -2.34 -1.94
CA MET A 169 4.78 -3.27 -0.99
C MET A 169 4.53 -4.70 -1.46
N MET A 170 5.59 -5.50 -1.57
CA MET A 170 5.51 -6.93 -1.79
C MET A 170 5.51 -7.67 -0.46
N LEU A 171 4.61 -8.65 -0.32
CA LEU A 171 4.61 -9.64 0.75
C LEU A 171 4.82 -11.03 0.17
N ASP A 172 5.90 -11.69 0.58
CA ASP A 172 6.11 -13.11 0.32
C ASP A 172 5.22 -13.95 1.24
N VAL A 173 4.25 -14.64 0.64
CA VAL A 173 3.39 -15.61 1.32
C VAL A 173 3.76 -17.05 0.99
N ALA A 174 4.79 -17.25 0.16
CA ALA A 174 5.24 -18.56 -0.30
C ALA A 174 6.21 -19.24 0.67
N ARG A 175 7.22 -18.51 1.20
CA ARG A 175 8.15 -19.07 2.18
C ARG A 175 7.46 -19.40 3.48
N HIS A 176 6.60 -18.50 3.97
CA HIS A 176 5.65 -18.77 5.05
C HIS A 176 4.26 -18.24 4.65
N PHE A 177 3.22 -18.99 4.97
CA PHE A 177 1.84 -18.61 4.64
C PHE A 177 1.30 -17.60 5.66
N PHE A 178 0.58 -16.59 5.19
CA PHE A 178 -0.16 -15.63 6.00
C PHE A 178 -1.65 -15.68 5.67
N THR A 179 -2.49 -15.65 6.70
CA THR A 179 -3.94 -15.74 6.56
C THR A 179 -4.54 -14.51 5.86
N VAL A 180 -5.77 -14.64 5.40
CA VAL A 180 -6.53 -13.53 4.79
C VAL A 180 -6.58 -12.31 5.71
N ASP A 181 -6.77 -12.51 7.01
CA ASP A 181 -6.87 -11.42 8.00
C ASP A 181 -5.50 -10.71 8.21
N GLU A 182 -4.40 -11.48 8.23
CA GLU A 182 -3.05 -10.91 8.30
C GLU A 182 -2.74 -10.04 7.07
N VAL A 183 -3.13 -10.48 5.88
CA VAL A 183 -2.97 -9.69 4.64
C VAL A 183 -3.87 -8.45 4.66
N LYS A 184 -5.13 -8.57 5.11
CA LYS A 184 -6.04 -7.42 5.24
C LYS A 184 -5.52 -6.38 6.24
N ARG A 185 -4.91 -6.82 7.34
CA ARG A 185 -4.24 -5.93 8.31
C ARG A 185 -3.09 -5.15 7.65
N LEU A 186 -2.27 -5.81 6.85
CA LEU A 186 -1.23 -5.12 6.08
C LEU A 186 -1.81 -4.11 5.08
N ILE A 187 -2.91 -4.45 4.39
CA ILE A 187 -3.62 -3.53 3.48
C ILE A 187 -4.08 -2.27 4.22
N ASP A 188 -4.62 -2.38 5.43
CA ASP A 188 -5.00 -1.22 6.23
C ASP A 188 -3.79 -0.34 6.57
N GLN A 189 -2.67 -0.93 6.95
CA GLN A 189 -1.43 -0.22 7.23
C GLN A 189 -0.84 0.47 5.99
N MET A 190 -0.89 -0.19 4.84
CA MET A 190 -0.50 0.40 3.55
C MET A 190 -1.37 1.61 3.20
N ALA A 191 -2.68 1.51 3.41
CA ALA A 191 -3.64 2.57 3.14
C ALA A 191 -3.35 3.84 3.95
N LEU A 192 -3.01 3.71 5.24
CA LEU A 192 -2.67 4.84 6.14
C LEU A 192 -1.56 5.73 5.58
N TYR A 193 -0.59 5.13 4.88
CA TYR A 193 0.57 5.82 4.32
C TYR A 193 0.49 6.01 2.79
N LYS A 194 -0.71 5.89 2.21
CA LYS A 194 -1.00 6.17 0.79
C LYS A 194 -0.26 5.25 -0.20
N LEU A 195 0.17 4.05 0.22
CA LEU A 195 0.61 3.01 -0.70
C LEU A 195 -0.57 2.51 -1.53
N ASN A 196 -0.33 2.10 -2.79
CA ASN A 196 -1.41 1.78 -3.72
C ASN A 196 -1.23 0.47 -4.51
N LYS A 197 -0.14 -0.27 -4.28
CA LYS A 197 0.11 -1.57 -4.90
C LYS A 197 0.49 -2.58 -3.82
N LEU A 198 -0.27 -3.68 -3.73
CA LEU A 198 0.09 -4.85 -2.95
C LEU A 198 0.55 -5.95 -3.90
N HIS A 199 1.83 -6.23 -3.92
CA HIS A 199 2.41 -7.32 -4.66
C HIS A 199 2.41 -8.56 -3.75
N LEU A 200 1.73 -9.64 -4.17
CA LEU A 200 1.68 -10.91 -3.46
C LEU A 200 2.53 -11.93 -4.19
N HIS A 201 3.65 -12.32 -3.58
CA HIS A 201 4.51 -13.41 -4.06
C HIS A 201 3.88 -14.74 -3.63
N LEU A 202 3.08 -15.31 -4.56
CA LEU A 202 2.17 -16.42 -4.28
C LEU A 202 2.81 -17.79 -4.41
N THR A 203 3.93 -17.91 -5.13
CA THR A 203 4.54 -19.22 -5.44
C THR A 203 6.05 -19.15 -5.41
N ASP A 204 6.67 -20.18 -4.80
CA ASP A 204 8.12 -20.36 -4.73
C ASP A 204 8.47 -21.84 -4.52
N ASP A 205 9.76 -22.14 -4.36
CA ASP A 205 10.26 -23.49 -4.08
C ASP A 205 9.64 -24.14 -2.86
N GLN A 206 9.31 -23.34 -1.82
CA GLN A 206 8.81 -23.82 -0.54
C GLN A 206 7.30 -23.97 -0.49
N GLY A 207 6.58 -23.29 -1.38
CA GLY A 207 5.13 -23.35 -1.32
C GLY A 207 4.41 -22.75 -2.52
N TRP A 208 3.24 -23.32 -2.80
CA TRP A 208 2.27 -22.80 -3.75
C TRP A 208 1.02 -22.34 -2.99
N ARG A 209 0.68 -21.05 -3.05
CA ARG A 209 -0.29 -20.44 -2.12
C ARG A 209 -1.62 -20.04 -2.72
N ILE A 210 -1.90 -20.38 -3.97
CA ILE A 210 -3.17 -20.04 -4.62
C ILE A 210 -3.81 -21.26 -5.30
N GLU A 211 -5.08 -21.50 -5.01
CA GLU A 211 -5.86 -22.57 -5.64
C GLU A 211 -5.98 -22.33 -7.15
N ILE A 212 -5.56 -23.33 -7.93
CA ILE A 212 -5.78 -23.43 -9.39
C ILE A 212 -6.63 -24.67 -9.61
N LYS A 213 -7.90 -24.47 -9.99
CA LYS A 213 -8.88 -25.56 -10.08
C LYS A 213 -8.54 -26.59 -11.15
N SER A 214 -7.92 -26.16 -12.24
CA SER A 214 -7.40 -27.06 -13.29
C SER A 214 -6.18 -27.88 -12.82
N TRP A 215 -5.47 -27.43 -11.76
CA TRP A 215 -4.26 -28.07 -11.24
C TRP A 215 -4.32 -28.24 -9.70
N PRO A 216 -5.26 -29.04 -9.14
CA PRO A 216 -5.57 -29.07 -7.71
C PRO A 216 -4.40 -29.53 -6.82
N LYS A 217 -3.51 -30.41 -7.32
CA LYS A 217 -2.36 -30.87 -6.54
C LYS A 217 -1.37 -29.76 -6.18
N LEU A 218 -1.43 -28.60 -6.85
CA LEU A 218 -0.58 -27.45 -6.51
C LEU A 218 -0.78 -27.02 -5.05
N THR A 219 -2.03 -26.97 -4.59
CA THR A 219 -2.35 -26.64 -3.19
C THR A 219 -2.35 -27.85 -2.28
N GLU A 220 -2.83 -29.02 -2.75
CA GLU A 220 -2.82 -30.26 -1.97
C GLU A 220 -1.40 -30.69 -1.57
N ILE A 221 -0.44 -30.62 -2.49
CA ILE A 221 0.96 -31.00 -2.28
C ILE A 221 1.82 -29.76 -2.05
N GLY A 222 1.88 -28.83 -3.02
CA GLY A 222 2.72 -27.65 -2.96
C GLY A 222 2.34 -26.68 -1.85
N GLY A 223 1.04 -26.62 -1.46
CA GLY A 223 0.56 -25.83 -0.33
C GLY A 223 0.87 -26.42 1.05
N SER A 224 1.29 -27.68 1.12
CA SER A 224 1.49 -28.43 2.38
C SER A 224 2.87 -28.20 3.02
N SER A 225 3.76 -27.43 2.40
CA SER A 225 5.11 -27.13 2.91
C SER A 225 5.39 -25.63 3.04
N SER A 226 6.47 -25.33 3.75
CA SER A 226 7.00 -23.98 3.96
C SER A 226 8.45 -24.09 4.41
N VAL A 227 9.16 -22.98 4.57
CA VAL A 227 10.47 -22.97 5.22
C VAL A 227 10.37 -23.69 6.56
N ARG A 228 11.22 -24.67 6.82
CA ARG A 228 11.24 -25.53 8.01
C ARG A 228 9.91 -26.22 8.33
N ASN A 229 8.91 -26.12 7.44
CA ASN A 229 7.55 -26.62 7.62
C ASN A 229 6.78 -25.92 8.76
N GLU A 230 7.07 -24.66 9.02
CA GLU A 230 6.52 -23.94 10.18
C GLU A 230 5.14 -23.34 9.90
N ARG A 231 4.89 -22.83 8.69
CA ARG A 231 3.59 -22.23 8.30
C ARG A 231 3.20 -22.62 6.87
N PRO A 232 2.74 -23.85 6.61
CA PRO A 232 2.12 -24.22 5.35
C PRO A 232 0.70 -23.66 5.26
N GLY A 233 0.14 -23.63 4.04
CA GLY A 233 -1.23 -23.15 3.78
C GLY A 233 -1.38 -22.65 2.36
N PHE A 234 -2.58 -22.24 2.01
CA PHE A 234 -2.91 -21.65 0.70
C PHE A 234 -4.22 -20.87 0.79
N TYR A 235 -4.45 -20.01 -0.18
CA TYR A 235 -5.73 -19.34 -0.38
C TYR A 235 -6.59 -20.12 -1.36
N THR A 236 -7.85 -20.36 -1.01
CA THR A 236 -8.87 -20.69 -2.00
C THR A 236 -9.06 -19.53 -2.97
N GLN A 237 -9.70 -19.75 -4.11
CA GLN A 237 -10.02 -18.65 -5.03
C GLN A 237 -10.90 -17.59 -4.37
N GLU A 238 -11.80 -18.00 -3.48
CA GLU A 238 -12.67 -17.11 -2.70
C GLU A 238 -11.87 -16.28 -1.68
N ASP A 239 -10.90 -16.88 -0.99
CA ASP A 239 -9.98 -16.15 -0.09
C ASP A 239 -9.21 -15.07 -0.84
N TYR A 240 -8.63 -15.43 -2.00
CA TYR A 240 -7.90 -14.50 -2.83
C TYR A 240 -8.79 -13.36 -3.35
N LYS A 241 -9.99 -13.67 -3.86
CA LYS A 241 -10.98 -12.66 -4.28
C LYS A 241 -11.37 -11.74 -3.11
N SER A 242 -11.49 -12.28 -1.89
CA SER A 242 -11.77 -11.48 -0.69
C SER A 242 -10.64 -10.50 -0.38
N ILE A 243 -9.37 -10.91 -0.52
CA ILE A 243 -8.20 -10.02 -0.41
C ILE A 243 -8.25 -8.93 -1.47
N VAL A 244 -8.48 -9.30 -2.73
CA VAL A 244 -8.55 -8.37 -3.87
C VAL A 244 -9.65 -7.33 -3.67
N ALA A 245 -10.85 -7.76 -3.30
CA ALA A 245 -11.98 -6.86 -3.06
C ALA A 245 -11.71 -5.91 -1.87
N TYR A 246 -11.09 -6.42 -0.80
CA TYR A 246 -10.72 -5.60 0.35
C TYR A 246 -9.67 -4.54 -0.01
N ALA A 247 -8.63 -4.92 -0.74
CA ALA A 247 -7.62 -3.99 -1.24
C ALA A 247 -8.24 -2.91 -2.14
N GLN A 248 -9.16 -3.32 -3.05
CA GLN A 248 -9.87 -2.41 -3.93
C GLN A 248 -10.71 -1.38 -3.15
N SER A 249 -11.33 -1.77 -2.03
CA SER A 249 -12.07 -0.85 -1.15
C SER A 249 -11.18 0.22 -0.49
N LYS A 250 -9.86 0.03 -0.50
CA LYS A 250 -8.82 0.95 -0.05
C LYS A 250 -8.04 1.58 -1.21
N PHE A 251 -8.53 1.43 -2.43
CA PHE A 251 -7.85 1.91 -3.65
C PHE A 251 -6.41 1.37 -3.77
N ILE A 252 -6.20 0.11 -3.37
CA ILE A 252 -4.95 -0.64 -3.51
C ILE A 252 -5.17 -1.73 -4.57
N THR A 253 -4.29 -1.77 -5.57
CA THR A 253 -4.30 -2.81 -6.61
C THR A 253 -3.45 -3.99 -6.15
N VAL A 254 -4.03 -5.19 -6.16
CA VAL A 254 -3.27 -6.43 -5.94
C VAL A 254 -2.56 -6.84 -7.23
N ILE A 255 -1.28 -7.16 -7.13
CA ILE A 255 -0.43 -7.68 -8.19
C ILE A 255 -0.04 -9.10 -7.81
N PRO A 256 -0.60 -10.14 -8.45
CA PRO A 256 -0.20 -11.52 -8.20
C PRO A 256 1.12 -11.81 -8.88
N GLU A 257 2.04 -12.44 -8.15
CA GLU A 257 3.26 -13.02 -8.70
C GLU A 257 3.15 -14.55 -8.74
N ILE A 258 3.41 -15.09 -9.91
CA ILE A 258 3.64 -16.52 -10.15
C ILE A 258 5.04 -16.63 -10.73
N ASP A 259 5.99 -16.94 -9.87
CA ASP A 259 7.40 -16.95 -10.25
C ASP A 259 7.74 -18.12 -11.19
N MET A 260 8.46 -17.82 -12.26
CA MET A 260 8.82 -18.78 -13.29
C MET A 260 9.96 -18.28 -14.22
N PRO A 261 10.79 -19.13 -14.84
CA PRO A 261 10.77 -20.61 -14.73
C PRO A 261 11.47 -21.14 -13.50
N GLY A 262 12.28 -20.33 -12.80
CA GLY A 262 12.90 -20.64 -11.50
C GLY A 262 11.87 -20.62 -10.35
N HIS A 263 12.31 -20.89 -9.13
CA HIS A 263 11.47 -20.83 -7.93
C HIS A 263 10.18 -21.70 -7.98
N THR A 264 10.26 -22.86 -8.64
CA THR A 264 9.09 -23.66 -9.00
C THR A 264 9.06 -25.04 -8.36
N ASN A 265 9.91 -25.35 -7.37
CA ASN A 265 9.99 -26.69 -6.82
C ASN A 265 8.67 -27.18 -6.19
N ALA A 266 7.82 -26.30 -5.62
CA ALA A 266 6.52 -26.70 -5.11
C ALA A 266 5.60 -27.23 -6.23
N ALA A 267 5.62 -26.61 -7.42
CA ALA A 267 4.90 -27.09 -8.60
C ALA A 267 5.51 -28.39 -9.14
N LEU A 268 6.84 -28.47 -9.19
CA LEU A 268 7.56 -29.68 -9.65
C LEU A 268 7.37 -30.90 -8.75
N ALA A 269 7.17 -30.68 -7.45
CA ALA A 269 6.81 -31.72 -6.50
C ALA A 269 5.35 -32.17 -6.67
N SER A 270 4.48 -31.27 -7.07
CA SER A 270 3.05 -31.53 -7.26
C SER A 270 2.75 -32.28 -8.55
N TYR A 271 3.50 -32.00 -9.62
CA TYR A 271 3.27 -32.51 -10.97
C TYR A 271 4.57 -32.99 -11.63
N PRO A 272 4.83 -34.31 -11.65
CA PRO A 272 6.05 -34.90 -12.23
C PRO A 272 6.29 -34.51 -13.68
N GLU A 273 5.21 -34.34 -14.46
CA GLU A 273 5.25 -33.99 -15.87
C GLU A 273 5.90 -32.63 -16.18
N LEU A 274 5.92 -31.72 -15.19
CA LEU A 274 6.57 -30.40 -15.33
C LEU A 274 8.10 -30.49 -15.24
N ASN A 275 8.62 -31.61 -14.73
CA ASN A 275 10.05 -31.87 -14.67
C ASN A 275 10.58 -32.46 -15.99
N CYS A 276 11.76 -32.07 -16.45
CA CYS A 276 12.34 -32.60 -17.67
C CYS A 276 12.53 -34.13 -17.65
N ASN A 277 12.86 -34.69 -16.49
CA ASN A 277 13.04 -36.13 -16.29
C ASN A 277 11.72 -36.88 -16.01
N GLY A 278 10.58 -36.20 -15.92
CA GLY A 278 9.26 -36.78 -15.63
C GLY A 278 9.10 -37.32 -14.21
N LYS A 279 9.96 -36.95 -13.28
CA LYS A 279 9.90 -37.40 -11.87
C LYS A 279 9.64 -36.23 -10.95
N ALA A 280 8.71 -36.39 -9.99
CA ALA A 280 8.45 -35.39 -8.97
C ALA A 280 9.68 -35.12 -8.11
N THR A 281 9.92 -33.88 -7.78
CA THR A 281 10.91 -33.47 -6.77
C THR A 281 10.34 -33.72 -5.36
N LYS A 282 11.20 -33.64 -4.35
CA LYS A 282 10.75 -33.59 -2.96
C LYS A 282 10.33 -32.15 -2.62
N LEU A 283 9.32 -32.01 -1.73
CA LEU A 283 8.99 -30.72 -1.15
C LEU A 283 10.21 -30.10 -0.48
N TYR A 284 10.45 -28.84 -0.77
CA TYR A 284 11.61 -28.10 -0.28
C TYR A 284 11.25 -27.27 0.96
N LYS A 285 12.12 -27.29 1.97
CA LYS A 285 11.92 -26.62 3.27
C LYS A 285 13.10 -25.77 3.68
N GLY A 286 14.07 -25.62 2.78
CA GLY A 286 15.28 -24.81 3.00
C GLY A 286 15.10 -23.38 2.50
N MET A 287 16.23 -22.64 2.43
CA MET A 287 16.27 -21.24 1.99
C MET A 287 17.23 -21.03 0.81
N ARG A 288 17.76 -22.11 0.18
CA ARG A 288 18.56 -22.00 -1.04
C ARG A 288 17.67 -21.66 -2.22
N VAL A 289 18.19 -20.87 -3.14
CA VAL A 289 17.51 -20.39 -4.36
C VAL A 289 18.22 -20.88 -5.62
N GLY A 290 17.61 -20.72 -6.79
CA GLY A 290 18.23 -20.92 -8.09
C GLY A 290 18.47 -22.36 -8.51
N PHE A 291 17.84 -23.37 -7.88
CA PHE A 291 18.08 -24.80 -8.15
C PHE A 291 16.93 -25.49 -8.89
N SER A 292 15.79 -24.86 -9.01
CA SER A 292 14.58 -25.41 -9.66
C SER A 292 14.27 -24.69 -10.96
N THR A 293 13.64 -25.39 -11.91
CA THR A 293 13.14 -24.80 -13.15
C THR A 293 12.08 -25.68 -13.79
N LEU A 294 11.03 -25.06 -14.36
CA LEU A 294 10.09 -25.73 -15.24
C LEU A 294 10.81 -26.26 -16.51
N CYS A 295 10.38 -27.42 -17.02
CA CYS A 295 10.97 -27.98 -18.23
C CYS A 295 10.51 -27.18 -19.48
N VAL A 296 11.40 -26.40 -20.05
CA VAL A 296 11.14 -25.47 -21.17
C VAL A 296 10.73 -26.18 -22.45
N ASP A 297 11.24 -27.41 -22.70
CA ASP A 297 11.05 -28.16 -23.96
C ASP A 297 9.73 -28.95 -24.01
N LYS A 298 8.91 -28.90 -22.95
CA LYS A 298 7.66 -29.66 -22.89
C LYS A 298 6.43 -28.79 -23.14
N ASP A 299 5.54 -29.22 -24.01
CA ASP A 299 4.28 -28.54 -24.29
C ASP A 299 3.38 -28.44 -23.04
N ILE A 300 3.40 -29.46 -22.19
CA ILE A 300 2.62 -29.46 -20.94
C ILE A 300 3.00 -28.31 -20.01
N THR A 301 4.24 -27.84 -20.05
CA THR A 301 4.67 -26.66 -19.28
C THR A 301 3.90 -25.40 -19.69
N TYR A 302 3.65 -25.21 -20.99
CA TYR A 302 2.93 -24.03 -21.47
C TYR A 302 1.43 -24.16 -21.31
N ILE A 303 0.89 -25.39 -21.34
CA ILE A 303 -0.52 -25.66 -20.97
C ILE A 303 -0.71 -25.31 -19.48
N PHE A 304 0.18 -25.78 -18.63
CA PHE A 304 0.20 -25.45 -17.20
C PHE A 304 0.24 -23.93 -16.96
N VAL A 305 1.22 -23.24 -17.56
CA VAL A 305 1.36 -21.80 -17.41
C VAL A 305 0.11 -21.05 -17.90
N GLU A 306 -0.45 -21.46 -19.04
CA GLU A 306 -1.66 -20.82 -19.59
C GLU A 306 -2.86 -21.00 -18.68
N ASP A 307 -3.09 -22.22 -18.14
CA ASP A 307 -4.19 -22.48 -17.22
C ASP A 307 -4.06 -21.65 -15.94
N VAL A 308 -2.84 -21.59 -15.36
CA VAL A 308 -2.57 -20.78 -14.16
C VAL A 308 -2.84 -19.28 -14.43
N ILE A 309 -2.27 -18.73 -15.51
CA ILE A 309 -2.42 -17.31 -15.86
C ILE A 309 -3.90 -16.99 -16.15
N LYS A 310 -4.62 -17.88 -16.82
CA LYS A 310 -6.06 -17.74 -17.11
C LYS A 310 -6.88 -17.59 -15.83
N GLU A 311 -6.67 -18.49 -14.86
CA GLU A 311 -7.43 -18.47 -13.61
C GLU A 311 -7.06 -17.26 -12.75
N ILE A 312 -5.77 -16.93 -12.63
CA ILE A 312 -5.29 -15.72 -11.92
C ILE A 312 -5.84 -14.45 -12.54
N ALA A 313 -5.78 -14.32 -13.88
CA ALA A 313 -6.28 -13.15 -14.59
C ALA A 313 -7.79 -12.94 -14.38
N ALA A 314 -8.57 -14.02 -14.31
CA ALA A 314 -10.02 -13.97 -14.08
C ALA A 314 -10.38 -13.49 -12.65
N MET A 315 -9.52 -13.72 -11.66
CA MET A 315 -9.72 -13.31 -10.27
C MET A 315 -9.13 -11.93 -9.94
N THR A 316 -8.27 -11.39 -10.81
CA THR A 316 -7.52 -10.17 -10.54
C THR A 316 -7.94 -9.06 -11.50
N PRO A 317 -8.78 -8.10 -11.09
CA PRO A 317 -9.21 -6.99 -11.94
C PRO A 317 -8.06 -6.06 -12.37
N GLY A 318 -7.01 -5.95 -11.54
CA GLY A 318 -5.81 -5.14 -11.83
C GLY A 318 -5.15 -5.53 -13.16
N PRO A 319 -4.44 -4.59 -13.80
CA PRO A 319 -3.89 -4.81 -15.15
C PRO A 319 -2.63 -5.66 -15.17
N TYR A 320 -2.02 -5.98 -14.03
CA TYR A 320 -0.68 -6.56 -13.94
C TYR A 320 -0.68 -8.02 -13.51
N ILE A 321 0.27 -8.78 -14.05
CA ILE A 321 0.74 -10.06 -13.50
C ILE A 321 2.26 -9.97 -13.42
N HIS A 322 2.83 -10.32 -12.26
CA HIS A 322 4.24 -10.43 -12.05
C HIS A 322 4.69 -11.88 -12.30
N LEU A 323 5.73 -12.07 -13.09
CA LEU A 323 6.21 -13.39 -13.52
C LEU A 323 7.46 -13.86 -12.76
N GLY A 324 7.95 -13.07 -11.80
CA GLY A 324 9.24 -13.32 -11.17
C GLY A 324 10.38 -13.22 -12.19
N GLY A 325 11.01 -14.32 -12.49
CA GLY A 325 12.06 -14.45 -13.51
C GLY A 325 13.46 -14.31 -12.98
N ASP A 326 13.63 -14.09 -11.68
CA ASP A 326 14.92 -13.97 -11.01
C ASP A 326 15.57 -15.33 -10.77
N GLU A 327 16.87 -15.30 -10.52
CA GLU A 327 17.71 -16.39 -10.01
C GLU A 327 17.55 -17.77 -10.71
N SER A 328 17.08 -17.82 -11.95
CA SER A 328 16.87 -19.08 -12.69
C SER A 328 18.21 -19.71 -13.16
N HIS A 329 19.10 -20.00 -12.19
CA HIS A 329 20.50 -20.34 -12.44
C HIS A 329 20.70 -21.68 -13.17
N VAL A 330 19.73 -22.60 -13.06
CA VAL A 330 19.78 -23.93 -13.72
C VAL A 330 19.15 -23.94 -15.11
N THR A 331 18.57 -22.83 -15.54
CA THR A 331 18.03 -22.65 -16.88
C THR A 331 19.08 -21.98 -17.78
N SER A 332 19.35 -22.55 -18.95
CA SER A 332 20.24 -21.88 -19.88
C SER A 332 19.64 -20.52 -20.34
N LYS A 333 20.49 -19.53 -20.60
CA LYS A 333 19.99 -18.22 -21.06
C LYS A 333 19.14 -18.32 -22.32
N LYS A 334 19.45 -19.24 -23.22
CA LYS A 334 18.66 -19.50 -24.44
C LYS A 334 17.26 -20.01 -24.07
N ASP A 335 17.20 -21.01 -23.21
CA ASP A 335 15.91 -21.62 -22.81
C ASP A 335 15.07 -20.65 -21.97
N TYR A 336 15.71 -19.89 -21.10
CA TYR A 336 15.08 -18.82 -20.32
C TYR A 336 14.38 -17.80 -21.24
N ASN A 337 15.08 -17.31 -22.29
CA ASN A 337 14.50 -16.37 -23.22
C ASN A 337 13.37 -16.99 -24.07
N ILE A 338 13.50 -18.25 -24.50
CA ILE A 338 12.43 -18.99 -25.21
C ILE A 338 11.19 -19.10 -24.31
N PHE A 339 11.40 -19.50 -23.06
CA PHE A 339 10.33 -19.64 -22.09
C PHE A 339 9.58 -18.31 -21.89
N LEU A 340 10.30 -17.24 -21.51
CA LEU A 340 9.67 -15.94 -21.24
C LEU A 340 8.91 -15.38 -22.44
N ASN A 341 9.45 -15.49 -23.66
CA ASN A 341 8.75 -15.00 -24.86
C ASN A 341 7.41 -15.71 -25.10
N LYS A 342 7.33 -17.03 -24.82
CA LYS A 342 6.07 -17.77 -24.87
C LYS A 342 5.11 -17.31 -23.76
N VAL A 343 5.62 -17.17 -22.53
CA VAL A 343 4.82 -16.74 -21.36
C VAL A 343 4.33 -15.30 -21.52
N PHE A 344 5.13 -14.39 -22.04
CA PHE A 344 4.71 -13.02 -22.38
C PHE A 344 3.50 -13.01 -23.30
N SER A 345 3.51 -13.88 -24.32
CA SER A 345 2.40 -14.02 -25.25
C SER A 345 1.13 -14.55 -24.56
N ILE A 346 1.30 -15.49 -23.61
CA ILE A 346 0.20 -16.01 -22.79
C ILE A 346 -0.41 -14.90 -21.93
N VAL A 347 0.39 -14.12 -21.19
CA VAL A 347 -0.11 -13.03 -20.34
C VAL A 347 -0.86 -11.98 -21.17
N LYS A 348 -0.31 -11.57 -22.32
CA LYS A 348 -0.96 -10.63 -23.25
C LYS A 348 -2.31 -11.16 -23.78
N LYS A 349 -2.45 -12.46 -24.03
CA LYS A 349 -3.70 -13.11 -24.43
C LYS A 349 -4.83 -12.84 -23.43
N TYR A 350 -4.52 -12.79 -22.14
CA TYR A 350 -5.47 -12.49 -21.06
C TYR A 350 -5.56 -10.99 -20.72
N LYS A 351 -5.08 -10.11 -21.62
CA LYS A 351 -5.15 -8.64 -21.50
C LYS A 351 -4.47 -8.11 -20.23
N LYS A 352 -3.41 -8.78 -19.77
CA LYS A 352 -2.58 -8.34 -18.65
C LYS A 352 -1.24 -7.81 -19.15
N GLN A 353 -0.65 -6.91 -18.36
CA GLN A 353 0.69 -6.38 -18.57
C GLN A 353 1.67 -7.15 -17.68
N VAL A 354 2.85 -7.40 -18.22
CA VAL A 354 3.90 -8.15 -17.52
C VAL A 354 4.74 -7.23 -16.65
N ILE A 355 4.90 -7.61 -15.39
CA ILE A 355 5.99 -7.16 -14.52
C ILE A 355 6.91 -8.37 -14.30
N GLY A 356 8.20 -8.15 -14.11
CA GLY A 356 9.13 -9.17 -13.64
C GLY A 356 10.37 -8.53 -13.08
N TRP A 357 11.15 -9.32 -12.34
CA TRP A 357 12.43 -8.85 -11.84
C TRP A 357 13.34 -8.45 -13.01
N GLU A 358 14.39 -7.69 -12.74
CA GLU A 358 15.19 -7.04 -13.80
C GLU A 358 15.76 -8.00 -14.85
N GLU A 359 15.88 -9.29 -14.54
CA GLU A 359 16.39 -10.35 -15.41
C GLU A 359 15.56 -10.60 -16.67
N ILE A 360 14.23 -10.31 -16.61
CA ILE A 360 13.35 -10.53 -17.77
C ILE A 360 13.74 -9.69 -19.00
N GLU A 361 14.55 -8.64 -18.81
CA GLU A 361 15.03 -7.78 -19.90
C GLU A 361 15.73 -8.57 -20.99
N SER A 362 16.37 -9.70 -20.63
CA SER A 362 17.14 -10.52 -21.56
C SER A 362 16.28 -11.23 -22.62
N ALA A 363 14.98 -11.40 -22.36
CA ALA A 363 14.05 -12.00 -23.32
C ALA A 363 13.55 -11.01 -24.37
N GLY A 364 13.91 -9.74 -24.27
CA GLY A 364 13.42 -8.66 -25.13
C GLY A 364 12.14 -8.07 -24.57
N VAL A 365 12.21 -6.81 -24.15
CA VAL A 365 11.08 -6.06 -23.55
C VAL A 365 10.84 -4.80 -24.37
N ASP A 366 9.65 -4.21 -24.23
CA ASP A 366 9.27 -2.94 -24.85
C ASP A 366 8.52 -2.05 -23.85
N SER A 367 7.95 -0.95 -24.29
CA SER A 367 7.24 0.02 -23.44
C SER A 367 5.99 -0.54 -22.74
N THR A 368 5.56 -1.74 -23.05
CA THR A 368 4.42 -2.42 -22.41
C THR A 368 4.82 -3.28 -21.21
N TYR A 369 6.14 -3.46 -20.99
CA TYR A 369 6.69 -4.24 -19.88
C TYR A 369 7.22 -3.35 -18.77
N MET A 370 7.22 -3.90 -17.56
CA MET A 370 7.84 -3.29 -16.39
C MET A 370 8.90 -4.21 -15.83
N VAL A 371 10.12 -3.68 -15.68
CA VAL A 371 11.23 -4.36 -15.03
C VAL A 371 11.35 -3.85 -13.60
N GLN A 372 11.41 -4.76 -12.63
CA GLN A 372 11.59 -4.40 -11.22
C GLN A 372 13.07 -4.51 -10.86
N HIS A 373 13.67 -3.35 -10.61
CA HIS A 373 15.09 -3.25 -10.26
C HIS A 373 15.31 -3.58 -8.79
N TRP A 374 16.12 -4.61 -8.51
CA TRP A 374 16.44 -5.04 -7.15
C TRP A 374 17.94 -5.08 -6.82
N GLN A 375 18.80 -5.42 -7.79
CA GLN A 375 20.21 -5.62 -7.52
C GLN A 375 21.16 -4.90 -8.50
N ARG A 376 20.98 -5.07 -9.81
CA ARG A 376 21.93 -4.65 -10.83
C ARG A 376 21.36 -3.53 -11.72
N THR A 377 21.77 -2.29 -11.46
CA THR A 377 21.37 -1.16 -12.31
C THR A 377 21.69 -1.38 -13.79
N THR A 378 22.80 -2.07 -14.12
CA THR A 378 23.16 -2.40 -15.51
C THR A 378 22.14 -3.31 -16.19
N THR A 379 21.53 -4.25 -15.47
CA THR A 379 20.48 -5.13 -16.00
C THR A 379 19.21 -4.33 -16.27
N ALA A 380 18.71 -3.60 -15.27
CA ALA A 380 17.54 -2.74 -15.44
C ALA A 380 17.76 -1.67 -16.53
N SER A 381 18.96 -1.09 -16.65
CA SER A 381 19.28 -0.13 -17.72
C SER A 381 19.14 -0.71 -19.12
N ARG A 382 19.45 -2.00 -19.33
CA ARG A 382 19.21 -2.65 -20.63
C ARG A 382 17.71 -2.77 -20.96
N GLY A 383 16.88 -3.05 -19.96
CA GLY A 383 15.42 -3.04 -20.13
C GLY A 383 14.89 -1.64 -20.47
N LEU A 384 15.37 -0.62 -19.75
CA LEU A 384 15.03 0.78 -20.03
C LEU A 384 15.46 1.22 -21.43
N ALA A 385 16.64 0.81 -21.91
CA ALA A 385 17.12 1.08 -23.26
C ALA A 385 16.25 0.43 -24.35
N GLN A 386 15.55 -0.66 -24.04
CA GLN A 386 14.57 -1.32 -24.89
C GLN A 386 13.17 -0.66 -24.82
N GLY A 387 13.00 0.34 -23.98
CA GLY A 387 11.75 1.08 -23.81
C GLY A 387 10.89 0.67 -22.62
N ALA A 388 11.26 -0.37 -21.85
CA ALA A 388 10.52 -0.79 -20.67
C ALA A 388 10.45 0.31 -19.62
N LYS A 389 9.47 0.22 -18.73
CA LYS A 389 9.38 1.04 -17.53
C LYS A 389 10.06 0.32 -16.34
N VAL A 390 10.42 1.07 -15.30
CA VAL A 390 11.09 0.50 -14.12
C VAL A 390 10.32 0.77 -12.83
N ILE A 391 10.27 -0.25 -11.97
CA ILE A 391 9.88 -0.15 -10.55
C ILE A 391 11.17 -0.29 -9.73
N LEU A 392 11.40 0.62 -8.78
CA LEU A 392 12.63 0.67 -7.99
C LEU A 392 12.44 -0.08 -6.68
N SER A 393 13.17 -1.19 -6.52
CA SER A 393 13.18 -2.02 -5.31
C SER A 393 14.61 -2.38 -4.89
N PRO A 394 15.60 -1.43 -4.88
CA PRO A 394 16.99 -1.79 -4.60
C PRO A 394 17.13 -2.44 -3.23
N ALA A 395 17.62 -3.69 -3.18
CA ALA A 395 17.64 -4.53 -1.98
C ALA A 395 18.35 -3.86 -0.78
N LYS A 396 19.42 -3.11 -1.03
CA LYS A 396 20.17 -2.37 0.00
C LYS A 396 19.40 -1.22 0.64
N ARG A 397 18.18 -0.92 0.18
CA ARG A 397 17.34 0.20 0.64
C ARG A 397 15.90 -0.20 0.90
N MET A 398 15.33 -1.02 0.02
CA MET A 398 13.90 -1.29 -0.06
C MET A 398 13.50 -2.69 0.42
N TYR A 399 14.48 -3.60 0.66
CA TYR A 399 14.16 -4.93 1.19
C TYR A 399 14.00 -4.87 2.71
N LEU A 400 12.78 -5.08 3.14
CA LEU A 400 12.36 -5.00 4.54
C LEU A 400 12.74 -6.27 5.34
N ASP A 401 13.02 -7.38 4.68
CA ASP A 401 13.54 -8.60 5.29
C ASP A 401 15.02 -8.49 5.69
N MET A 402 15.74 -7.47 5.23
CA MET A 402 17.08 -7.18 5.74
C MET A 402 17.02 -6.70 7.19
N LYS A 403 17.90 -7.24 8.04
CA LYS A 403 18.05 -6.81 9.43
C LYS A 403 18.30 -5.31 9.55
N TYR A 404 17.72 -4.67 10.53
CA TYR A 404 18.08 -3.28 10.88
C TYR A 404 19.54 -3.18 11.32
N THR A 405 19.94 -4.06 12.23
CA THR A 405 21.32 -4.19 12.71
C THR A 405 21.69 -5.67 12.84
N LYS A 406 22.96 -5.96 13.01
CA LYS A 406 23.42 -7.35 13.25
C LYS A 406 22.75 -8.00 14.48
N LYS A 407 22.24 -7.20 15.42
CA LYS A 407 21.56 -7.66 16.65
C LYS A 407 20.06 -7.90 16.47
N SER A 408 19.45 -7.53 15.33
CA SER A 408 18.03 -7.77 15.09
C SER A 408 17.72 -9.27 15.17
N PRO A 409 16.64 -9.69 15.87
CA PRO A 409 16.36 -11.11 16.13
C PRO A 409 15.98 -11.88 14.87
N ILE A 410 15.28 -11.24 13.93
CA ILE A 410 14.82 -11.80 12.66
C ILE A 410 15.33 -10.97 11.48
N GLY A 411 15.21 -11.51 10.28
CA GLY A 411 15.69 -10.90 9.04
C GLY A 411 17.00 -11.51 8.54
N LEU A 412 17.37 -11.15 7.32
CA LEU A 412 18.55 -11.60 6.60
C LEU A 412 19.62 -10.49 6.52
N THR A 413 20.80 -10.81 5.98
CA THR A 413 21.92 -9.83 5.88
C THR A 413 22.66 -9.91 4.55
N TRP A 414 22.16 -10.67 3.57
CA TRP A 414 22.87 -10.88 2.31
C TRP A 414 23.07 -9.58 1.49
N ALA A 415 22.09 -8.62 1.58
CA ALA A 415 22.24 -7.30 0.97
C ALA A 415 22.85 -6.26 1.94
N GLY A 416 23.19 -6.66 3.17
CA GLY A 416 23.66 -5.80 4.25
C GLY A 416 22.61 -5.62 5.36
N THR A 417 22.82 -4.63 6.21
CA THR A 417 21.80 -4.17 7.18
C THR A 417 21.17 -2.88 6.66
N VAL A 418 19.86 -2.74 6.86
CA VAL A 418 19.08 -1.60 6.39
C VAL A 418 18.42 -0.93 7.59
N GLU A 419 19.12 0.04 8.21
CA GLU A 419 18.59 0.84 9.31
C GLU A 419 17.60 1.91 8.76
N VAL A 420 16.82 2.53 9.62
CA VAL A 420 15.77 3.48 9.25
C VAL A 420 16.29 4.66 8.43
N ASP A 421 17.44 5.22 8.82
CA ASP A 421 18.11 6.31 8.09
C ASP A 421 18.59 5.84 6.71
N SER A 422 19.21 4.67 6.65
CA SER A 422 19.72 4.13 5.37
C SER A 422 18.60 3.72 4.41
N ALA A 423 17.44 3.33 4.93
CA ALA A 423 16.24 3.09 4.15
C ALA A 423 15.64 4.38 3.55
N TYR A 424 15.84 5.52 4.22
CA TYR A 424 15.25 6.80 3.82
C TYR A 424 16.21 7.72 3.07
N ILE A 425 17.51 7.74 3.43
CA ILE A 425 18.49 8.69 2.87
C ILE A 425 19.00 8.18 1.51
N TRP A 426 18.15 8.24 0.49
CA TRP A 426 18.48 8.02 -0.90
C TRP A 426 17.45 8.71 -1.80
N LYS A 427 17.77 8.87 -3.07
CA LYS A 427 16.89 9.57 -4.01
C LYS A 427 16.53 8.63 -5.16
N PRO A 428 15.27 8.18 -5.28
CA PRO A 428 14.81 7.32 -6.37
C PRO A 428 15.19 7.86 -7.75
N SER A 429 15.02 9.16 -7.98
CA SER A 429 15.34 9.84 -9.23
C SER A 429 16.84 9.83 -9.62
N GLN A 430 17.73 9.42 -8.72
CA GLN A 430 19.18 9.40 -8.97
C GLN A 430 19.73 8.03 -9.36
N ILE A 431 18.91 6.97 -9.29
CA ILE A 431 19.36 5.61 -9.69
C ILE A 431 19.59 5.55 -11.20
N PHE A 432 18.66 6.10 -11.98
CA PHE A 432 18.75 6.14 -13.44
C PHE A 432 18.67 7.61 -13.92
N LYS A 433 19.81 8.32 -13.87
CA LYS A 433 19.86 9.78 -14.10
C LYS A 433 19.53 10.19 -15.53
N ASP A 434 19.83 9.34 -16.49
CA ASP A 434 19.71 9.64 -17.92
C ASP A 434 18.41 9.08 -18.53
N VAL A 435 17.50 8.59 -17.68
CA VAL A 435 16.24 7.98 -18.10
C VAL A 435 15.10 9.00 -17.95
N PRO A 436 14.20 9.11 -18.93
CA PRO A 436 13.03 9.97 -18.81
C PRO A 436 12.22 9.66 -17.53
N PRO A 437 11.79 10.66 -16.76
CA PRO A 437 10.99 10.42 -15.55
C PRO A 437 9.74 9.55 -15.78
N SER A 438 9.15 9.60 -16.98
CA SER A 438 8.01 8.78 -17.39
C SER A 438 8.28 7.27 -17.48
N GLN A 439 9.55 6.86 -17.55
CA GLN A 439 9.93 5.45 -17.48
C GLN A 439 10.10 4.93 -16.05
N VAL A 440 10.20 5.82 -15.05
CA VAL A 440 10.25 5.43 -13.64
C VAL A 440 8.83 5.45 -13.07
N LEU A 441 8.20 4.29 -12.95
CA LEU A 441 6.83 4.17 -12.44
C LEU A 441 6.74 4.50 -10.95
N GLY A 442 7.75 4.12 -10.18
CA GLY A 442 7.78 4.36 -8.75
C GLY A 442 8.68 3.39 -7.99
N ILE A 443 8.28 3.14 -6.76
CA ILE A 443 9.08 2.36 -5.81
C ILE A 443 8.25 1.24 -5.20
N GLU A 444 8.90 0.14 -4.82
CA GLU A 444 8.28 -0.94 -4.07
C GLU A 444 9.21 -1.47 -2.99
N SER A 445 8.68 -1.60 -1.77
CA SER A 445 9.34 -2.32 -0.69
C SER A 445 9.09 -3.82 -0.84
N ALA A 446 10.10 -4.66 -0.66
CA ALA A 446 9.93 -6.10 -0.67
C ALA A 446 10.14 -6.69 0.73
N LEU A 447 9.25 -7.60 1.14
CA LEU A 447 9.33 -8.31 2.41
C LEU A 447 9.29 -9.83 2.17
N TRP A 448 10.47 -10.43 2.04
CA TRP A 448 10.66 -11.87 1.93
C TRP A 448 10.47 -12.54 3.29
N SER A 449 9.84 -13.72 3.31
CA SER A 449 9.31 -14.26 4.56
C SER A 449 10.07 -15.45 5.16
N GLU A 450 11.31 -15.73 4.74
CA GLU A 450 12.10 -16.86 5.24
C GLU A 450 12.28 -16.88 6.76
N THR A 451 12.24 -15.70 7.40
CA THR A 451 12.43 -15.56 8.86
C THR A 451 11.20 -14.99 9.57
N ILE A 452 10.08 -14.81 8.87
CA ILE A 452 8.87 -14.13 9.33
C ILE A 452 7.75 -15.14 9.50
N LYS A 453 7.08 -15.16 10.67
CA LYS A 453 6.09 -16.17 11.01
C LYS A 453 4.77 -15.62 11.54
N SER A 454 4.66 -14.31 11.72
CA SER A 454 3.49 -13.68 12.32
C SER A 454 3.29 -12.27 11.78
N SER A 455 2.10 -11.70 12.01
CA SER A 455 1.85 -10.28 11.76
C SER A 455 2.80 -9.38 12.54
N ASP A 456 3.14 -9.75 13.77
CA ASP A 456 4.10 -9.00 14.59
C ASP A 456 5.50 -8.98 13.96
N ASP A 457 5.93 -10.08 13.32
CA ASP A 457 7.20 -10.14 12.60
C ASP A 457 7.17 -9.28 11.33
N ILE A 458 6.05 -9.33 10.56
CA ILE A 458 5.82 -8.45 9.41
C ILE A 458 5.97 -6.99 9.86
N GLU A 459 5.25 -6.61 10.90
CA GLU A 459 5.23 -5.25 11.40
C GLU A 459 6.59 -4.83 11.96
N TYR A 460 7.26 -5.68 12.73
CA TYR A 460 8.60 -5.41 13.24
C TYR A 460 9.60 -5.09 12.13
N LEU A 461 9.57 -5.84 11.04
CA LEU A 461 10.49 -5.62 9.92
C LEU A 461 10.02 -4.49 8.97
N ALA A 462 8.73 -4.32 8.78
CA ALA A 462 8.19 -3.27 7.92
C ALA A 462 8.29 -1.89 8.58
N PHE A 463 7.94 -1.78 9.86
CA PHE A 463 7.86 -0.48 10.52
C PHE A 463 9.08 -0.20 11.40
N PRO A 464 9.63 1.05 11.32
CA PRO A 464 9.09 2.21 10.63
C PRO A 464 9.60 2.44 9.20
N ARG A 465 10.41 1.53 8.59
CA ARG A 465 11.01 1.75 7.26
C ARG A 465 9.97 1.98 6.16
N LEU A 466 8.86 1.22 6.19
CA LEU A 466 7.79 1.33 5.19
C LEU A 466 7.16 2.73 5.17
N ILE A 467 7.08 3.40 6.33
CA ILE A 467 6.58 4.78 6.43
C ILE A 467 7.49 5.74 5.65
N GLY A 468 8.80 5.57 5.78
CA GLY A 468 9.78 6.36 5.02
C GLY A 468 9.72 6.09 3.52
N HIS A 469 9.57 4.83 3.14
CA HIS A 469 9.40 4.45 1.73
C HIS A 469 8.12 5.06 1.15
N ALA A 470 7.03 5.07 1.92
CA ALA A 470 5.79 5.71 1.49
C ALA A 470 5.98 7.21 1.23
N GLU A 471 6.75 7.93 2.06
CA GLU A 471 7.08 9.32 1.84
C GLU A 471 7.96 9.52 0.60
N LEU A 472 8.98 8.68 0.38
CA LEU A 472 9.81 8.73 -0.84
C LEU A 472 9.01 8.49 -2.13
N GLY A 473 7.96 7.68 -2.05
CA GLY A 473 7.06 7.40 -3.18
C GLY A 473 6.00 8.47 -3.42
N TRP A 474 5.56 9.14 -2.36
CA TRP A 474 4.49 10.12 -2.41
C TRP A 474 5.00 11.55 -2.60
N SER A 475 5.93 11.98 -1.74
CA SER A 475 6.31 13.40 -1.62
C SER A 475 7.31 13.82 -2.68
N ARG A 476 7.22 15.08 -3.12
CA ARG A 476 8.16 15.63 -4.12
C ARG A 476 9.57 15.76 -3.55
N PRO A 477 10.62 15.45 -4.33
CA PRO A 477 11.98 15.76 -3.96
C PRO A 477 12.16 17.26 -3.66
N GLY A 478 12.67 17.58 -2.49
CA GLY A 478 12.79 18.97 -2.01
C GLY A 478 11.87 19.30 -0.83
N ASN A 479 10.73 18.63 -0.71
CA ASN A 479 9.82 18.79 0.42
C ASN A 479 10.21 17.94 1.62
N TYR A 480 11.01 16.89 1.43
CA TYR A 480 11.42 15.98 2.49
C TYR A 480 12.94 15.95 2.68
N ASN A 481 13.36 15.77 3.93
CA ASN A 481 14.74 15.55 4.33
C ASN A 481 14.78 14.74 5.63
N TRP A 482 15.94 14.15 5.93
CA TRP A 482 16.10 13.27 7.08
C TRP A 482 15.78 13.95 8.42
N ASP A 483 16.26 15.17 8.65
CA ASP A 483 16.08 15.83 9.95
C ASP A 483 14.61 16.13 10.24
N SER A 484 13.87 16.60 9.23
CA SER A 484 12.42 16.80 9.32
C SER A 484 11.69 15.46 9.49
N TYR A 485 12.03 14.44 8.68
CA TYR A 485 11.42 13.12 8.77
C TYR A 485 11.66 12.49 10.14
N LYS A 486 12.88 12.52 10.64
CA LYS A 486 13.26 12.00 11.96
C LYS A 486 12.39 12.58 13.07
N LYS A 487 12.18 13.91 13.09
CA LYS A 487 11.31 14.58 14.08
C LYS A 487 9.87 14.09 13.98
N ARG A 488 9.30 14.09 12.76
CA ARG A 488 7.92 13.62 12.53
C ARG A 488 7.75 12.16 12.88
N LEU A 489 8.71 11.30 12.55
CA LEU A 489 8.65 9.88 12.86
C LEU A 489 8.72 9.63 14.37
N ASN A 490 9.53 10.37 15.14
CA ASN A 490 9.58 10.25 16.60
C ASN A 490 8.20 10.50 17.24
N GLU A 491 7.48 11.50 16.77
CA GLU A 491 6.13 11.79 17.26
C GLU A 491 5.10 10.75 16.77
N HIS A 492 5.32 10.22 15.57
CA HIS A 492 4.44 9.25 14.93
C HIS A 492 4.41 7.87 15.63
N TYR A 493 5.41 7.55 16.44
CA TYR A 493 5.42 6.33 17.25
C TYR A 493 4.19 6.23 18.17
N ASN A 494 3.71 7.36 18.76
CA ASN A 494 2.49 7.37 19.56
C ASN A 494 1.27 6.87 18.76
N ARG A 495 1.19 7.25 17.50
CA ARG A 495 0.10 6.80 16.62
C ARG A 495 0.20 5.32 16.31
N MET A 496 1.41 4.79 16.09
CA MET A 496 1.60 3.34 15.90
C MET A 496 1.20 2.56 17.14
N ASP A 497 1.51 3.05 18.35
CA ASP A 497 1.09 2.44 19.61
C ASP A 497 -0.46 2.41 19.73
N ILE A 498 -1.15 3.52 19.41
CA ILE A 498 -2.61 3.61 19.41
C ILE A 498 -3.23 2.64 18.41
N LEU A 499 -2.65 2.52 17.22
CA LEU A 499 -3.09 1.62 16.15
C LEU A 499 -2.65 0.17 16.39
N LYS A 500 -1.92 -0.08 17.48
CA LYS A 500 -1.37 -1.40 17.85
C LYS A 500 -0.51 -2.01 16.74
N ILE A 501 0.26 -1.18 16.06
CA ILE A 501 1.23 -1.60 15.06
C ILE A 501 2.54 -1.91 15.80
N ASN A 502 3.04 -3.13 15.69
CA ASN A 502 4.37 -3.45 16.18
C ASN A 502 5.44 -2.78 15.29
N TYR A 503 6.57 -2.40 15.88
CA TYR A 503 7.63 -1.72 15.15
C TYR A 503 9.00 -1.92 15.80
N TYR A 504 10.03 -1.75 15.01
CA TYR A 504 11.40 -1.68 15.51
C TYR A 504 11.67 -0.30 16.14
N ASN A 505 12.11 -0.31 17.40
CA ASN A 505 12.54 0.90 18.09
C ASN A 505 13.98 1.23 17.69
N SER A 506 14.14 2.11 16.71
CA SER A 506 15.43 2.40 16.10
C SER A 506 16.30 3.33 16.98
N PRO A 507 17.57 2.98 17.23
CA PRO A 507 18.49 3.81 18.00
C PRO A 507 18.91 5.10 17.28
N VAL A 508 18.67 5.23 15.97
CA VAL A 508 18.94 6.50 15.24
C VAL A 508 17.87 7.56 15.48
N LEU A 509 16.76 7.15 16.09
CA LEU A 509 15.69 8.02 16.57
C LEU A 509 15.89 8.31 18.06
N GLU A 510 15.20 9.30 18.60
CA GLU A 510 15.20 9.54 20.04
C GLU A 510 14.45 8.38 20.71
N THR A 511 15.14 7.63 21.56
CA THR A 511 14.58 6.45 22.23
C THR A 511 13.41 6.86 23.11
N LYS A 512 12.18 6.54 22.68
CA LYS A 512 11.07 6.48 23.62
C LYS A 512 11.18 5.15 24.35
N ILE A 513 11.30 5.22 25.69
CA ILE A 513 11.15 4.04 26.53
C ILE A 513 9.70 3.58 26.32
N LYS A 514 9.50 2.40 25.73
CA LYS A 514 8.16 1.77 25.69
C LYS A 514 7.69 1.63 27.13
N PRO A 515 6.46 2.06 27.47
CA PRO A 515 5.91 1.93 28.81
C PRO A 515 5.79 0.48 29.26
#